data_ec63f41472007dd97cef2a1ee98a73dd
#
_entry.id   ec63f41472007dd97cef2a1ee98a73dd
#
_cell.length_a   1.000
_cell.length_b   1.000
_cell.length_c   1.000
_cell.angle_alpha   90.00
_cell.angle_beta   90.00
_cell.angle_gamma   90.00
#
_symmetry.space_group_name_H-M   'P 1'
#
loop_
_entity.id
_entity.type
_entity.pdbx_description
1 polymer ?
#
loop_
_entity_poly.entity_id
_entity_poly.type
_entity_poly.pdbx_seq_one_letter_code
_entity_poly.pdbx_strand_id
1 'polypeptide(L)'
;ALNVTEKKMEEGKDLIRYFSVPCKPTKTNGGRTRNLPQHAPEKWATYKKYNAQDVETERAVYHALLKHPLPEHEWELYALDQRINDRGVRIDRLLVKQAMAVDLAFSRQAFKRAQELTGLENPGSVSQLKAWLADMDMPMESLSKRIVQEKAAEADGIVKELLELRLELSKTSIKKYEAMARTVCRDGRVHGMLQFGGASRTFRWAGRLVQLQNVPQNHLPDLRLARDIVKRSDEEQLEMLFGSVPNTLSELIRTAFIPKDGCRFIVADFSAIEARVLAWLAGEEWVLEEFRGAGKIYEATASRMFHVPQETIVKGYPNYEYRQKGKQAVLSCGYGGGVG
;
A
#
# COMPACT_ATOMS: atom_id res chain seq x y z
N ALA A 1 -28.27 6.83 -8.43
CA ALA A 1 -28.03 7.76 -7.32
C ALA A 1 -29.38 8.05 -6.64
N LEU A 2 -29.38 8.11 -5.30
CA LEU A 2 -30.57 8.42 -4.52
C LEU A 2 -30.94 9.90 -4.75
N ASN A 3 -32.18 10.20 -5.12
CA ASN A 3 -32.72 11.57 -5.18
C ASN A 3 -33.04 12.02 -3.75
N VAL A 4 -32.03 12.37 -2.96
CA VAL A 4 -32.20 12.93 -1.62
C VAL A 4 -32.17 14.44 -1.72
N THR A 5 -33.21 15.09 -1.19
CA THR A 5 -33.33 16.55 -1.19
C THR A 5 -32.37 17.24 -0.24
N GLU A 6 -32.09 16.57 0.88
CA GLU A 6 -31.17 17.05 1.92
C GLU A 6 -29.71 16.92 1.46
N LYS A 7 -29.03 18.07 1.29
CA LYS A 7 -27.62 18.13 0.86
C LYS A 7 -26.71 18.51 2.02
N LYS A 8 -25.48 18.01 1.96
CA LYS A 8 -24.43 18.40 2.89
C LYS A 8 -24.00 19.84 2.68
N MET A 9 -23.63 20.52 3.75
CA MET A 9 -23.03 21.85 3.68
C MET A 9 -21.57 21.74 3.20
N GLU A 10 -21.14 22.67 2.35
CA GLU A 10 -19.77 22.66 1.76
C GLU A 10 -18.68 23.06 2.77
N GLU A 11 -19.01 23.95 3.70
CA GLU A 11 -18.07 24.49 4.69
C GLU A 11 -17.61 23.50 5.75
N GLY A 12 -18.24 22.32 5.82
CA GLY A 12 -18.02 21.33 6.88
C GLY A 12 -16.57 20.86 7.01
N LYS A 13 -15.88 20.66 5.89
CA LYS A 13 -14.50 20.17 5.87
C LYS A 13 -13.53 21.15 6.56
N ASP A 14 -13.67 22.41 6.31
CA ASP A 14 -12.82 23.45 6.89
C ASP A 14 -13.12 23.68 8.37
N LEU A 15 -14.40 23.57 8.76
CA LEU A 15 -14.83 23.67 10.16
C LEU A 15 -14.34 22.46 10.99
N ILE A 16 -14.44 21.25 10.45
CA ILE A 16 -13.87 20.05 11.07
C ILE A 16 -12.37 20.25 11.29
N ARG A 17 -11.66 20.67 10.24
CA ARG A 17 -10.21 20.92 10.34
C ARG A 17 -9.88 21.98 11.39
N TYR A 18 -10.64 23.08 11.40
CA TYR A 18 -10.40 24.20 12.32
C TYR A 18 -10.55 23.80 13.79
N PHE A 19 -11.59 23.04 14.16
CA PHE A 19 -11.87 22.68 15.54
C PHE A 19 -11.28 21.33 15.99
N SER A 20 -11.03 20.39 15.08
CA SER A 20 -10.60 19.03 15.43
C SER A 20 -9.10 18.79 15.27
N VAL A 21 -8.42 19.57 14.41
CA VAL A 21 -6.97 19.41 14.18
C VAL A 21 -6.21 20.40 15.05
N PRO A 22 -5.12 19.97 15.74
CA PRO A 22 -4.25 20.89 16.48
C PRO A 22 -3.68 21.97 15.56
N CYS A 23 -3.62 23.21 16.06
CA CYS A 23 -3.04 24.34 15.36
C CYS A 23 -1.63 24.66 15.87
N LYS A 24 -0.79 25.24 15.01
CA LYS A 24 0.54 25.70 15.44
C LYS A 24 0.40 26.92 16.36
N PRO A 25 1.11 26.99 17.48
CA PRO A 25 1.14 28.17 18.33
C PRO A 25 1.82 29.33 17.58
N THR A 26 1.17 30.50 17.58
CA THR A 26 1.65 31.73 16.97
C THR A 26 1.38 32.91 17.90
N LYS A 27 2.03 34.04 17.68
CA LYS A 27 1.73 35.28 18.44
C LYS A 27 0.27 35.73 18.22
N THR A 28 -0.24 35.59 17.01
CA THR A 28 -1.61 35.99 16.64
C THR A 28 -2.70 35.12 17.23
N ASN A 29 -2.40 33.87 17.54
CA ASN A 29 -3.37 32.97 18.19
C ASN A 29 -3.16 32.82 19.70
N GLY A 30 -2.32 33.68 20.33
CA GLY A 30 -2.05 33.62 21.76
C GLY A 30 -1.30 32.36 22.21
N GLY A 31 -0.50 31.73 21.33
CA GLY A 31 0.29 30.54 21.65
C GLY A 31 -0.54 29.25 21.77
N ARG A 32 -1.83 29.26 21.40
CA ARG A 32 -2.68 28.07 21.55
C ARG A 32 -2.37 26.98 20.54
N THR A 33 -2.55 25.75 20.94
CA THR A 33 -2.37 24.54 20.13
C THR A 33 -3.72 23.95 19.64
N ARG A 34 -4.86 24.49 20.11
CA ARG A 34 -6.22 24.09 19.73
C ARG A 34 -7.15 25.28 19.60
N ASN A 35 -8.05 25.21 18.64
CA ASN A 35 -9.17 26.14 18.52
C ASN A 35 -10.36 25.60 19.31
N LEU A 36 -10.88 26.41 20.21
CA LEU A 36 -12.07 26.11 21.03
C LEU A 36 -13.23 26.99 20.56
N PRO A 37 -14.49 26.68 20.94
CA PRO A 37 -15.68 27.46 20.52
C PRO A 37 -15.57 28.96 20.78
N GLN A 38 -15.04 29.36 21.94
CA GLN A 38 -14.87 30.76 22.31
C GLN A 38 -13.87 31.54 21.46
N HIS A 39 -12.96 30.87 20.75
CA HIS A 39 -11.99 31.52 19.89
C HIS A 39 -12.57 31.95 18.52
N ALA A 40 -13.71 31.39 18.13
CA ALA A 40 -14.42 31.71 16.90
C ALA A 40 -15.92 31.36 17.03
N PRO A 41 -16.70 32.15 17.76
CA PRO A 41 -18.11 31.84 18.06
C PRO A 41 -18.98 31.67 16.79
N GLU A 42 -18.76 32.48 15.78
CA GLU A 42 -19.50 32.41 14.51
C GLU A 42 -19.20 31.12 13.74
N LYS A 43 -17.92 30.75 13.66
CA LYS A 43 -17.52 29.47 13.06
C LYS A 43 -18.08 28.30 13.84
N TRP A 44 -18.13 28.40 15.18
CA TRP A 44 -18.73 27.37 16.02
C TRP A 44 -20.24 27.25 15.80
N ALA A 45 -20.95 28.37 15.64
CA ALA A 45 -22.37 28.35 15.32
C ALA A 45 -22.63 27.70 13.96
N THR A 46 -21.82 28.01 12.94
CA THR A 46 -21.88 27.36 11.62
C THR A 46 -21.54 25.86 11.73
N TYR A 47 -20.56 25.51 12.55
CA TYR A 47 -20.17 24.09 12.76
C TYR A 47 -21.30 23.27 13.42
N LYS A 48 -22.06 23.87 14.35
CA LYS A 48 -23.26 23.23 14.92
C LYS A 48 -24.35 23.01 13.85
N LYS A 49 -24.59 24.01 13.00
CA LYS A 49 -25.53 23.86 11.87
C LYS A 49 -25.10 22.79 10.88
N TYR A 50 -23.80 22.76 10.56
CA TYR A 50 -23.22 21.72 9.72
C TYR A 50 -23.45 20.33 10.30
N ASN A 51 -23.19 20.14 11.61
CA ASN A 51 -23.42 18.85 12.26
C ASN A 51 -24.90 18.43 12.23
N ALA A 52 -25.82 19.36 12.50
CA ALA A 52 -27.25 19.09 12.40
C ALA A 52 -27.66 18.69 10.97
N GLN A 53 -27.16 19.42 9.94
CA GLN A 53 -27.43 19.10 8.55
C GLN A 53 -26.86 17.75 8.11
N ASP A 54 -25.67 17.38 8.60
CA ASP A 54 -25.11 16.05 8.32
C ASP A 54 -26.02 14.93 8.85
N VAL A 55 -26.60 15.10 10.07
CA VAL A 55 -27.54 14.13 10.65
C VAL A 55 -28.83 14.06 9.82
N GLU A 56 -29.39 15.18 9.42
CA GLU A 56 -30.62 15.18 8.60
C GLU A 56 -30.37 14.55 7.21
N THR A 57 -29.21 14.82 6.61
CA THR A 57 -28.83 14.19 5.35
C THR A 57 -28.68 12.66 5.53
N GLU A 58 -28.04 12.20 6.60
CA GLU A 58 -27.89 10.78 6.92
C GLU A 58 -29.25 10.10 7.13
N ARG A 59 -30.16 10.76 7.88
CA ARG A 59 -31.54 10.27 8.08
C ARG A 59 -32.30 10.15 6.75
N ALA A 60 -32.20 11.14 5.88
CA ALA A 60 -32.86 11.12 4.57
C ALA A 60 -32.31 9.97 3.69
N VAL A 61 -30.99 9.73 3.71
CA VAL A 61 -30.37 8.60 3.02
C VAL A 61 -30.84 7.28 3.61
N TYR A 62 -30.88 7.16 4.94
CA TYR A 62 -31.36 5.97 5.63
C TYR A 62 -32.80 5.62 5.23
N HIS A 63 -33.71 6.61 5.28
CA HIS A 63 -35.11 6.38 4.88
C HIS A 63 -35.25 5.98 3.41
N ALA A 64 -34.45 6.57 2.52
CA ALA A 64 -34.46 6.18 1.11
C ALA A 64 -33.97 4.74 0.88
N LEU A 65 -33.09 4.21 1.74
CA LEU A 65 -32.51 2.87 1.67
C LEU A 65 -33.33 1.79 2.40
N LEU A 66 -34.29 2.16 3.26
CA LEU A 66 -35.10 1.19 4.04
C LEU A 66 -35.78 0.10 3.19
N LYS A 67 -36.16 0.45 1.94
CA LYS A 67 -36.73 -0.51 0.98
C LYS A 67 -35.73 -1.53 0.42
N HIS A 68 -34.44 -1.37 0.73
CA HIS A 68 -33.35 -2.26 0.34
C HIS A 68 -32.56 -2.70 1.59
N PRO A 69 -33.17 -3.52 2.48
CA PRO A 69 -32.51 -3.93 3.72
C PRO A 69 -31.26 -4.77 3.40
N LEU A 70 -30.24 -4.61 4.20
CA LEU A 70 -29.06 -5.48 4.15
C LEU A 70 -29.45 -6.87 4.71
N PRO A 71 -28.97 -7.96 4.10
CA PRO A 71 -29.08 -9.30 4.66
C PRO A 71 -28.45 -9.42 6.04
N GLU A 72 -28.97 -10.32 6.89
CA GLU A 72 -28.49 -10.51 8.26
C GLU A 72 -27.00 -10.80 8.34
N HIS A 73 -26.50 -11.66 7.44
CA HIS A 73 -25.07 -12.01 7.41
C HIS A 73 -24.14 -10.79 7.16
N GLU A 74 -24.60 -9.74 6.49
CA GLU A 74 -23.81 -8.52 6.29
C GLU A 74 -23.65 -7.73 7.61
N TRP A 75 -24.67 -7.76 8.46
CA TRP A 75 -24.57 -7.17 9.81
C TRP A 75 -23.61 -7.96 10.70
N GLU A 76 -23.61 -9.29 10.60
CA GLU A 76 -22.64 -10.14 11.29
C GLU A 76 -21.21 -9.84 10.86
N LEU A 77 -20.98 -9.69 9.55
CA LEU A 77 -19.68 -9.33 8.99
C LEU A 77 -19.25 -7.91 9.40
N TYR A 78 -20.18 -6.95 9.42
CA TYR A 78 -19.92 -5.61 9.92
C TYR A 78 -19.54 -5.63 11.41
N ALA A 79 -20.27 -6.37 12.24
CA ALA A 79 -19.94 -6.54 13.63
C ALA A 79 -18.57 -7.23 13.84
N LEU A 80 -18.20 -8.17 12.96
CA LEU A 80 -16.86 -8.77 12.93
C LEU A 80 -15.79 -7.73 12.58
N ASP A 81 -16.02 -6.87 11.58
CA ASP A 81 -15.13 -5.77 11.20
C ASP A 81 -14.85 -4.85 12.39
N GLN A 82 -15.92 -4.45 13.12
CA GLN A 82 -15.77 -3.62 14.30
C GLN A 82 -14.89 -4.30 15.37
N ARG A 83 -15.14 -5.59 15.67
CA ARG A 83 -14.31 -6.35 16.61
C ARG A 83 -12.85 -6.48 16.18
N ILE A 84 -12.56 -6.63 14.88
CA ILE A 84 -11.21 -6.69 14.34
C ILE A 84 -10.53 -5.33 14.50
N ASN A 85 -11.21 -4.25 14.14
CA ASN A 85 -10.69 -2.89 14.22
C ASN A 85 -10.46 -2.46 15.68
N ASP A 86 -11.37 -2.79 16.60
CA ASP A 86 -11.24 -2.50 18.03
C ASP A 86 -10.09 -3.30 18.67
N ARG A 87 -9.88 -4.54 18.23
CA ARG A 87 -8.73 -5.35 18.68
C ARG A 87 -7.42 -4.76 18.23
N GLY A 88 -7.35 -4.27 16.98
CA GLY A 88 -6.16 -3.77 16.36
C GLY A 88 -5.06 -4.82 16.20
N VAL A 89 -3.95 -4.45 15.58
CA VAL A 89 -2.77 -5.32 15.39
C VAL A 89 -1.55 -4.69 16.04
N ARG A 90 -0.82 -5.49 16.81
CA ARG A 90 0.38 -5.06 17.52
C ARG A 90 1.53 -4.78 16.54
N ILE A 91 2.28 -3.72 16.81
CA ILE A 91 3.42 -3.27 16.00
C ILE A 91 4.72 -3.42 16.78
N ASP A 92 5.75 -3.95 16.14
CA ASP A 92 7.12 -3.93 16.64
C ASP A 92 7.69 -2.50 16.58
N ARG A 93 7.43 -1.73 17.64
CA ARG A 93 7.80 -0.29 17.71
C ARG A 93 9.30 -0.06 17.60
N LEU A 94 10.12 -1.01 18.08
CA LEU A 94 11.58 -0.89 17.97
C LEU A 94 12.00 -1.04 16.51
N LEU A 95 11.51 -2.08 15.82
CA LEU A 95 11.78 -2.26 14.40
C LEU A 95 11.34 -1.04 13.58
N VAL A 96 10.13 -0.54 13.81
CA VAL A 96 9.61 0.64 13.10
C VAL A 96 10.50 1.87 13.31
N LYS A 97 10.88 2.15 14.57
CA LYS A 97 11.74 3.30 14.90
C LYS A 97 13.10 3.18 14.23
N GLN A 98 13.71 2.03 14.31
CA GLN A 98 15.06 1.83 13.76
C GLN A 98 15.05 1.76 12.23
N ALA A 99 14.03 1.16 11.62
CA ALA A 99 13.86 1.19 10.16
C ALA A 99 13.77 2.62 9.61
N MET A 100 13.04 3.51 10.31
CA MET A 100 12.98 4.94 9.93
C MET A 100 14.34 5.65 10.12
N ALA A 101 15.10 5.30 11.15
CA ALA A 101 16.42 5.88 11.38
C ALA A 101 17.43 5.45 10.30
N VAL A 102 17.45 4.15 9.98
CA VAL A 102 18.28 3.56 8.93
C VAL A 102 17.94 4.17 7.56
N ASP A 103 16.64 4.26 7.22
CA ASP A 103 16.20 4.89 5.97
C ASP A 103 16.64 6.37 5.87
N LEU A 104 16.51 7.11 6.97
CA LEU A 104 16.91 8.52 7.00
C LEU A 104 18.41 8.70 6.80
N ALA A 105 19.24 7.84 7.42
CA ALA A 105 20.68 7.88 7.29
C ALA A 105 21.10 7.51 5.87
N PHE A 106 20.59 6.39 5.33
CA PHE A 106 20.79 6.01 3.93
C PHE A 106 20.38 7.13 2.96
N SER A 107 19.17 7.67 3.12
CA SER A 107 18.67 8.73 2.23
C SER A 107 19.56 9.98 2.24
N ARG A 108 20.13 10.35 3.39
CA ARG A 108 21.07 11.48 3.49
C ARG A 108 22.39 11.21 2.76
N GLN A 109 22.94 10.01 2.92
CA GLN A 109 24.17 9.61 2.24
C GLN A 109 23.96 9.53 0.73
N ALA A 110 22.89 8.87 0.28
CA ALA A 110 22.52 8.74 -1.13
C ALA A 110 22.25 10.11 -1.79
N PHE A 111 21.58 11.01 -1.08
CA PHE A 111 21.34 12.38 -1.58
C PHE A 111 22.65 13.17 -1.69
N LYS A 112 23.51 13.10 -0.69
CA LYS A 112 24.84 13.73 -0.73
C LYS A 112 25.68 13.17 -1.87
N ARG A 113 25.69 11.87 -2.05
CA ARG A 113 26.39 11.22 -3.17
C ARG A 113 25.86 11.68 -4.53
N ALA A 114 24.55 11.79 -4.67
CA ALA A 114 23.94 12.34 -5.89
C ALA A 114 24.31 13.80 -6.16
N GLN A 115 24.47 14.63 -5.10
CA GLN A 115 24.99 16.00 -5.21
C GLN A 115 26.45 16.01 -5.68
N GLU A 116 27.28 15.15 -5.12
CA GLU A 116 28.72 15.04 -5.51
C GLU A 116 28.88 14.60 -6.98
N LEU A 117 28.04 13.65 -7.44
CA LEU A 117 28.08 13.16 -8.82
C LEU A 117 27.61 14.21 -9.83
N THR A 118 26.60 14.99 -9.48
CA THR A 118 25.91 15.88 -10.45
C THR A 118 26.30 17.34 -10.32
N GLY A 119 26.82 17.77 -9.17
CA GLY A 119 27.01 19.19 -8.84
C GLY A 119 25.68 19.96 -8.64
N LEU A 120 24.53 19.30 -8.68
CA LEU A 120 23.23 19.93 -8.51
C LEU A 120 22.95 20.24 -7.04
N GLU A 121 22.32 21.38 -6.77
CA GLU A 121 21.84 21.72 -5.43
C GLU A 121 20.74 20.72 -4.98
N ASN A 122 19.84 20.36 -5.89
CA ASN A 122 18.75 19.43 -5.60
C ASN A 122 18.63 18.33 -6.67
N PRO A 123 19.40 17.23 -6.60
CA PRO A 123 19.29 16.10 -7.51
C PRO A 123 17.95 15.36 -7.41
N GLY A 124 17.12 15.64 -6.40
CA GLY A 124 15.73 15.19 -6.29
C GLY A 124 14.77 15.92 -7.22
N SER A 125 15.12 17.10 -7.72
CA SER A 125 14.31 17.87 -8.67
C SER A 125 14.25 17.21 -10.04
N VAL A 126 13.03 16.89 -10.50
CA VAL A 126 12.82 16.25 -11.83
C VAL A 126 13.37 17.13 -12.96
N SER A 127 13.19 18.46 -12.89
CA SER A 127 13.64 19.38 -13.93
C SER A 127 15.17 19.49 -13.98
N GLN A 128 15.82 19.69 -12.81
CA GLN A 128 17.28 19.77 -12.73
C GLN A 128 17.95 18.46 -13.18
N LEU A 129 17.42 17.32 -12.72
CA LEU A 129 17.97 16.02 -13.07
C LEU A 129 17.83 15.72 -14.56
N LYS A 130 16.68 16.08 -15.19
CA LYS A 130 16.51 15.91 -16.64
C LYS A 130 17.48 16.79 -17.45
N ALA A 131 17.70 18.02 -17.03
CA ALA A 131 18.66 18.90 -17.69
C ALA A 131 20.08 18.31 -17.60
N TRP A 132 20.50 17.90 -16.40
CA TRP A 132 21.81 17.27 -16.22
C TRP A 132 21.99 15.99 -17.04
N LEU A 133 20.95 15.12 -17.10
CA LEU A 133 21.00 13.91 -17.93
C LEU A 133 21.10 14.22 -19.44
N ALA A 134 20.46 15.29 -19.89
CA ALA A 134 20.57 15.74 -21.28
C ALA A 134 22.01 16.25 -21.59
N ASP A 135 22.64 16.98 -20.65
CA ASP A 135 24.04 17.42 -20.75
C ASP A 135 25.03 16.24 -20.76
N MET A 136 24.61 15.09 -20.22
CA MET A 136 25.37 13.83 -20.22
C MET A 136 25.02 12.91 -21.40
N ASP A 137 24.48 13.44 -22.50
CA ASP A 137 24.06 12.72 -23.69
C ASP A 137 23.01 11.63 -23.46
N MET A 138 22.25 11.72 -22.34
CA MET A 138 21.17 10.78 -22.01
C MET A 138 19.84 11.52 -21.73
N PRO A 139 19.23 12.17 -22.73
CA PRO A 139 17.96 12.88 -22.53
C PRO A 139 16.84 11.88 -22.17
N MET A 140 16.04 12.22 -21.16
CA MET A 140 14.93 11.38 -20.68
C MET A 140 13.63 12.17 -20.69
N GLU A 141 12.59 11.66 -21.36
CA GLU A 141 11.26 12.27 -21.35
C GLU A 141 10.54 12.12 -20.00
N SER A 142 10.80 11.01 -19.32
CA SER A 142 10.18 10.70 -18.01
C SER A 142 11.18 10.04 -17.07
N LEU A 143 11.09 10.38 -15.77
CA LEU A 143 11.83 9.72 -14.69
C LEU A 143 10.95 8.69 -13.96
N SER A 144 9.98 8.07 -14.66
CA SER A 144 9.21 6.95 -14.11
C SER A 144 10.11 5.75 -13.83
N LYS A 145 9.76 4.95 -12.83
CA LYS A 145 10.57 3.80 -12.37
C LYS A 145 10.99 2.90 -13.53
N ARG A 146 10.07 2.58 -14.45
CA ARG A 146 10.34 1.70 -15.61
C ARG A 146 11.42 2.29 -16.52
N ILE A 147 11.26 3.55 -16.92
CA ILE A 147 12.20 4.22 -17.82
C ILE A 147 13.58 4.37 -17.17
N VAL A 148 13.61 4.74 -15.87
CA VAL A 148 14.87 4.84 -15.12
C VAL A 148 15.57 3.47 -15.04
N GLN A 149 14.83 2.37 -14.83
CA GLN A 149 15.40 1.02 -14.82
C GLN A 149 15.98 0.61 -16.20
N GLU A 150 15.23 0.87 -17.26
CA GLU A 150 15.67 0.60 -18.64
C GLU A 150 16.97 1.38 -18.95
N LYS A 151 16.98 2.67 -18.63
CA LYS A 151 18.15 3.54 -18.89
C LYS A 151 19.34 3.26 -17.96
N ALA A 152 19.13 2.86 -16.72
CA ALA A 152 20.22 2.45 -15.83
C ALA A 152 20.93 1.17 -16.32
N ALA A 153 20.21 0.27 -17.03
CA ALA A 153 20.80 -0.92 -17.64
C ALA A 153 21.65 -0.60 -18.88
N GLU A 154 21.36 0.50 -19.58
CA GLU A 154 22.09 0.98 -20.76
C GLU A 154 23.25 1.92 -20.41
N ALA A 155 23.21 2.55 -19.22
CA ALA A 155 24.16 3.56 -18.79
C ALA A 155 25.41 2.95 -18.14
N ASP A 156 26.49 3.72 -18.16
CA ASP A 156 27.76 3.43 -17.51
C ASP A 156 28.22 4.62 -16.63
N GLY A 157 29.21 4.35 -15.78
CA GLY A 157 29.89 5.38 -14.97
C GLY A 157 28.94 6.13 -14.03
N ILE A 158 29.11 7.47 -13.97
CA ILE A 158 28.36 8.33 -13.05
C ILE A 158 26.87 8.40 -13.35
N VAL A 159 26.47 8.27 -14.62
CA VAL A 159 25.05 8.28 -15.01
C VAL A 159 24.36 7.05 -14.48
N LYS A 160 24.97 5.87 -14.61
CA LYS A 160 24.43 4.62 -14.06
C LYS A 160 24.25 4.72 -12.54
N GLU A 161 25.30 5.11 -11.84
CA GLU A 161 25.28 5.25 -10.37
C GLU A 161 24.16 6.21 -9.94
N LEU A 162 24.02 7.35 -10.61
CA LEU A 162 22.96 8.31 -10.30
C LEU A 162 21.55 7.75 -10.52
N LEU A 163 21.33 7.01 -11.62
CA LEU A 163 20.03 6.39 -11.91
C LEU A 163 19.70 5.29 -10.89
N GLU A 164 20.68 4.51 -10.47
CA GLU A 164 20.52 3.51 -9.40
C GLU A 164 20.17 4.16 -8.06
N LEU A 165 20.89 5.20 -7.64
CA LEU A 165 20.57 5.99 -6.45
C LEU A 165 19.14 6.58 -6.53
N ARG A 166 18.75 7.06 -7.70
CA ARG A 166 17.37 7.56 -7.95
C ARG A 166 16.33 6.49 -7.73
N LEU A 167 16.55 5.26 -8.20
CA LEU A 167 15.65 4.13 -8.00
C LEU A 167 15.50 3.80 -6.51
N GLU A 168 16.58 3.79 -5.78
CA GLU A 168 16.57 3.52 -4.34
C GLU A 168 15.85 4.61 -3.54
N LEU A 169 16.16 5.89 -3.78
CA LEU A 169 15.51 7.03 -3.15
C LEU A 169 14.01 7.16 -3.50
N SER A 170 13.56 6.60 -4.64
CA SER A 170 12.17 6.65 -5.07
C SER A 170 11.26 5.66 -4.37
N LYS A 171 11.75 4.81 -3.47
CA LYS A 171 10.95 3.79 -2.79
C LYS A 171 9.98 4.37 -1.78
N THR A 172 8.71 4.36 -2.15
CA THR A 172 7.62 4.91 -1.32
C THR A 172 7.09 3.94 -0.27
N SER A 173 7.38 2.64 -0.40
CA SER A 173 6.88 1.61 0.53
C SER A 173 7.33 1.84 1.97
N ILE A 174 8.52 2.41 2.17
CA ILE A 174 9.09 2.72 3.50
C ILE A 174 8.24 3.72 4.29
N LYS A 175 7.48 4.60 3.62
CA LYS A 175 6.50 5.49 4.27
C LYS A 175 5.45 4.76 5.12
N LYS A 176 5.33 3.44 4.96
CA LYS A 176 4.49 2.62 5.83
C LYS A 176 4.99 2.55 7.28
N TYR A 177 6.31 2.63 7.50
CA TYR A 177 6.86 2.75 8.85
C TYR A 177 6.45 4.07 9.51
N GLU A 178 6.47 5.17 8.77
CA GLU A 178 5.97 6.47 9.26
C GLU A 178 4.48 6.39 9.60
N ALA A 179 3.68 5.73 8.73
CA ALA A 179 2.26 5.50 8.99
C ALA A 179 2.04 4.69 10.26
N MET A 180 2.81 3.61 10.48
CA MET A 180 2.78 2.80 11.71
C MET A 180 3.16 3.63 12.93
N ALA A 181 4.26 4.37 12.88
CA ALA A 181 4.73 5.21 13.99
C ALA A 181 3.71 6.27 14.38
N ARG A 182 3.00 6.83 13.40
CA ARG A 182 2.02 7.90 13.60
C ARG A 182 0.66 7.40 14.10
N THR A 183 0.32 6.14 13.82
CA THR A 183 -1.01 5.57 14.11
C THR A 183 -1.00 4.56 15.26
N VAL A 184 0.17 4.09 15.70
CA VAL A 184 0.27 3.17 16.83
C VAL A 184 -0.24 3.85 18.12
N CYS A 185 -1.17 3.20 18.79
CA CYS A 185 -1.77 3.68 20.04
C CYS A 185 -0.89 3.34 21.26
N ARG A 186 -1.32 3.79 22.45
CA ARG A 186 -0.57 3.58 23.72
C ARG A 186 -0.36 2.11 24.06
N ASP A 187 -1.30 1.26 23.69
CA ASP A 187 -1.26 -0.21 23.87
C ASP A 187 -0.32 -0.94 22.90
N GLY A 188 0.35 -0.20 22.01
CA GLY A 188 1.27 -0.74 20.99
C GLY A 188 0.57 -1.33 19.77
N ARG A 189 -0.71 -1.04 19.57
CA ARG A 189 -1.51 -1.54 18.44
C ARG A 189 -1.93 -0.42 17.50
N VAL A 190 -2.15 -0.76 16.25
CA VAL A 190 -2.86 0.08 15.29
C VAL A 190 -4.29 -0.43 15.18
N HIS A 191 -5.25 0.43 15.47
CA HIS A 191 -6.68 0.18 15.41
C HIS A 191 -7.29 0.77 14.14
N GLY A 192 -8.45 0.28 13.69
CA GLY A 192 -9.17 0.85 12.57
C GLY A 192 -8.45 0.70 11.21
N MET A 193 -7.73 -0.40 11.00
CA MET A 193 -6.98 -0.63 9.76
C MET A 193 -7.82 -1.15 8.60
N LEU A 194 -9.05 -1.55 8.84
CA LEU A 194 -9.96 -2.10 7.84
C LEU A 194 -11.21 -1.25 7.72
N GLN A 195 -11.79 -1.22 6.55
CA GLN A 195 -13.11 -0.68 6.27
C GLN A 195 -13.97 -1.75 5.62
N PHE A 196 -15.05 -2.11 6.30
CA PHE A 196 -16.06 -3.01 5.76
C PHE A 196 -16.65 -2.45 4.48
N GLY A 197 -16.75 -3.29 3.43
CA GLY A 197 -17.30 -2.89 2.14
C GLY A 197 -16.61 -1.70 1.47
N GLY A 198 -15.35 -1.39 1.85
CA GLY A 198 -14.67 -0.17 1.42
C GLY A 198 -14.24 -0.14 -0.05
N ALA A 199 -14.25 -1.27 -0.74
CA ALA A 199 -13.98 -1.35 -2.16
C ALA A 199 -15.29 -1.19 -2.96
N SER A 200 -15.51 -0.03 -3.54
CA SER A 200 -16.79 0.39 -4.14
C SER A 200 -17.37 -0.55 -5.21
N ARG A 201 -16.52 -1.25 -5.97
CA ARG A 201 -16.97 -2.15 -7.05
C ARG A 201 -17.23 -3.59 -6.59
N THR A 202 -16.50 -4.05 -5.58
CA THR A 202 -16.48 -5.47 -5.20
C THR A 202 -16.97 -5.72 -3.78
N PHE A 203 -17.27 -4.68 -3.03
CA PHE A 203 -17.66 -4.74 -1.62
C PHE A 203 -16.63 -5.47 -0.72
N ARG A 204 -15.38 -5.61 -1.16
CA ARG A 204 -14.30 -6.17 -0.36
C ARG A 204 -13.89 -5.20 0.75
N TRP A 205 -13.29 -5.71 1.83
CA TRP A 205 -12.61 -4.89 2.82
C TRP A 205 -11.53 -4.02 2.17
N ALA A 206 -11.54 -2.74 2.46
CA ALA A 206 -10.45 -1.83 2.07
C ALA A 206 -9.49 -1.59 3.23
N GLY A 207 -8.20 -1.48 2.92
CA GLY A 207 -7.17 -1.11 3.89
C GLY A 207 -7.22 0.37 4.22
N ARG A 208 -7.05 0.68 5.50
CA ARG A 208 -6.93 2.04 6.04
C ARG A 208 -5.57 2.21 6.72
N LEU A 209 -5.17 3.45 6.96
CA LEU A 209 -3.96 3.82 7.66
C LEU A 209 -2.70 3.22 7.02
N VAL A 210 -2.22 2.09 7.50
CA VAL A 210 -1.04 1.39 6.98
C VAL A 210 -1.33 0.62 5.69
N GLN A 211 -2.61 0.36 5.38
CA GLN A 211 -3.05 -0.46 4.23
C GLN A 211 -2.39 -1.84 4.21
N LEU A 212 -2.74 -2.67 5.18
CA LEU A 212 -2.16 -4.00 5.41
C LEU A 212 -2.18 -4.90 4.16
N GLN A 213 -3.22 -4.79 3.31
CA GLN A 213 -3.36 -5.57 2.08
C GLN A 213 -2.27 -5.24 1.03
N ASN A 214 -1.68 -4.04 1.11
CA ASN A 214 -0.73 -3.50 0.13
C ASN A 214 0.71 -3.47 0.65
N VAL A 215 1.07 -4.34 1.59
CA VAL A 215 2.47 -4.47 2.03
C VAL A 215 3.23 -5.41 1.11
N PRO A 216 4.51 -5.12 0.81
CA PRO A 216 5.34 -5.97 -0.04
C PRO A 216 5.44 -7.42 0.46
N GLN A 217 5.69 -8.34 -0.46
CA GLN A 217 6.04 -9.71 -0.12
C GLN A 217 7.49 -9.79 0.36
N ASN A 218 7.79 -10.82 1.14
CA ASN A 218 9.12 -11.08 1.68
C ASN A 218 9.82 -12.12 0.80
N HIS A 219 11.00 -11.79 0.31
CA HIS A 219 11.85 -12.67 -0.49
C HIS A 219 13.26 -12.81 0.11
N LEU A 220 13.55 -12.10 1.19
CA LEU A 220 14.84 -12.18 1.88
C LEU A 220 15.08 -13.60 2.39
N PRO A 221 16.30 -14.12 2.25
CA PRO A 221 16.65 -15.49 2.67
C PRO A 221 16.57 -15.68 4.19
N ASP A 222 16.86 -14.64 4.98
CA ASP A 222 16.78 -14.64 6.44
C ASP A 222 16.15 -13.33 6.96
N LEU A 223 14.83 -13.39 7.16
CA LEU A 223 14.06 -12.27 7.73
C LEU A 223 14.43 -11.97 9.18
N ARG A 224 14.83 -12.98 9.96
CA ARG A 224 15.17 -12.81 11.37
C ARG A 224 16.46 -12.03 11.50
N LEU A 225 17.49 -12.45 10.79
CA LEU A 225 18.78 -11.74 10.75
C LEU A 225 18.62 -10.30 10.29
N ALA A 226 17.90 -10.07 9.17
CA ALA A 226 17.65 -8.72 8.66
C ALA A 226 16.95 -7.83 9.69
N ARG A 227 15.92 -8.34 10.39
CA ARG A 227 15.25 -7.62 11.48
C ARG A 227 16.19 -7.27 12.63
N ASP A 228 17.04 -8.20 13.04
CA ASP A 228 17.97 -8.00 14.17
C ASP A 228 19.05 -6.96 13.82
N ILE A 229 19.51 -6.93 12.58
CA ILE A 229 20.44 -5.91 12.08
C ILE A 229 19.77 -4.54 12.07
N VAL A 230 18.57 -4.42 11.50
CA VAL A 230 17.81 -3.14 11.48
C VAL A 230 17.56 -2.64 12.90
N LYS A 231 17.23 -3.52 13.86
CA LYS A 231 17.02 -3.13 15.27
C LYS A 231 18.27 -2.57 15.95
N ARG A 232 19.45 -2.96 15.47
CA ARG A 232 20.74 -2.43 15.94
C ARG A 232 21.19 -1.19 15.18
N SER A 233 20.46 -0.81 14.10
CA SER A 233 20.80 0.31 13.19
C SER A 233 22.17 0.14 12.52
N ASP A 234 22.53 -1.07 12.14
CA ASP A 234 23.78 -1.39 11.48
C ASP A 234 23.57 -1.41 9.95
N GLU A 235 23.73 -0.24 9.33
CA GLU A 235 23.51 -0.06 7.88
C GLU A 235 24.56 -0.80 7.05
N GLU A 236 25.84 -0.75 7.46
CA GLU A 236 26.94 -1.37 6.73
C GLU A 236 26.73 -2.90 6.65
N GLN A 237 26.37 -3.51 7.78
CA GLN A 237 26.06 -4.95 7.80
C GLN A 237 24.80 -5.28 6.99
N LEU A 238 23.80 -4.40 6.99
CA LEU A 238 22.57 -4.59 6.21
C LEU A 238 22.87 -4.57 4.70
N GLU A 239 23.66 -3.59 4.25
CA GLU A 239 24.06 -3.45 2.85
C GLU A 239 24.96 -4.62 2.42
N MET A 240 25.95 -4.97 3.22
CA MET A 240 26.88 -6.08 2.92
C MET A 240 26.17 -7.44 2.77
N LEU A 241 25.15 -7.72 3.59
CA LEU A 241 24.48 -9.04 3.59
C LEU A 241 23.28 -9.10 2.66
N PHE A 242 22.59 -8.00 2.41
CA PHE A 242 21.32 -7.97 1.65
C PHE A 242 21.35 -7.06 0.42
N GLY A 243 22.46 -6.35 0.18
CA GLY A 243 22.72 -5.51 -0.98
C GLY A 243 22.09 -4.12 -0.86
N SER A 244 20.77 -4.00 -0.94
CA SER A 244 20.09 -2.71 -0.93
C SER A 244 19.34 -2.47 0.38
N VAL A 245 19.71 -1.42 1.11
CA VAL A 245 19.05 -0.99 2.35
C VAL A 245 17.56 -0.71 2.11
N PRO A 246 17.13 0.12 1.13
CA PRO A 246 15.71 0.38 0.91
C PRO A 246 14.91 -0.84 0.48
N ASN A 247 15.51 -1.78 -0.27
CA ASN A 247 14.85 -3.04 -0.62
C ASN A 247 14.59 -3.87 0.63
N THR A 248 15.62 -4.07 1.44
CA THR A 248 15.54 -4.84 2.68
C THR A 248 14.50 -4.26 3.63
N LEU A 249 14.53 -2.93 3.85
CA LEU A 249 13.52 -2.26 4.66
C LEU A 249 12.10 -2.45 4.11
N SER A 250 11.93 -2.37 2.78
CA SER A 250 10.64 -2.59 2.12
C SER A 250 10.09 -4.01 2.38
N GLU A 251 10.94 -5.02 2.28
CA GLU A 251 10.54 -6.41 2.52
C GLU A 251 10.26 -6.72 4.00
N LEU A 252 10.86 -5.98 4.92
CA LEU A 252 10.63 -6.12 6.35
C LEU A 252 9.33 -5.49 6.86
N ILE A 253 8.62 -4.66 6.06
CA ILE A 253 7.40 -3.96 6.49
C ILE A 253 6.37 -4.91 7.07
N ARG A 254 6.10 -6.04 6.40
CA ARG A 254 5.13 -7.05 6.87
C ARG A 254 5.50 -7.62 8.23
N THR A 255 6.79 -7.76 8.51
CA THR A 255 7.30 -8.33 9.75
C THR A 255 7.18 -7.38 10.95
N ALA A 256 6.85 -6.11 10.72
CA ALA A 256 6.56 -5.16 11.79
C ALA A 256 5.22 -5.45 12.50
N PHE A 257 4.30 -6.17 11.84
CA PHE A 257 3.10 -6.69 12.50
C PHE A 257 3.48 -7.93 13.30
N ILE A 258 3.23 -7.89 14.59
CA ILE A 258 3.58 -8.98 15.51
C ILE A 258 2.35 -9.47 16.28
N PRO A 259 2.27 -10.76 16.62
CA PRO A 259 1.19 -11.27 17.46
C PRO A 259 1.31 -10.76 18.90
N LYS A 260 0.26 -10.94 19.69
CA LYS A 260 0.31 -10.80 21.14
C LYS A 260 1.27 -11.85 21.73
N ASP A 261 1.90 -11.52 22.86
CA ASP A 261 2.78 -12.46 23.55
C ASP A 261 2.02 -13.77 23.86
N GLY A 262 2.67 -14.89 23.62
CA GLY A 262 2.07 -16.23 23.75
C GLY A 262 1.12 -16.63 22.60
N CYS A 263 0.96 -15.79 21.57
CA CYS A 263 0.11 -16.03 20.40
C CYS A 263 0.93 -16.12 19.12
N ARG A 264 0.29 -16.62 18.06
CA ARG A 264 0.83 -16.60 16.69
C ARG A 264 -0.23 -16.15 15.71
N PHE A 265 0.18 -15.64 14.55
CA PHE A 265 -0.72 -15.47 13.43
C PHE A 265 -0.98 -16.81 12.76
N ILE A 266 -2.25 -17.07 12.45
CA ILE A 266 -2.65 -18.13 11.53
C ILE A 266 -3.07 -17.43 10.25
N VAL A 267 -2.35 -17.67 9.16
CA VAL A 267 -2.61 -17.03 7.86
C VAL A 267 -3.07 -18.12 6.90
N ALA A 268 -4.26 -17.92 6.33
CA ALA A 268 -4.84 -18.80 5.34
C ALA A 268 -5.47 -17.96 4.22
N ASP A 269 -5.34 -18.43 2.99
CA ASP A 269 -5.92 -17.81 1.81
C ASP A 269 -6.51 -18.88 0.89
N PHE A 270 -7.57 -18.54 0.20
CA PHE A 270 -8.18 -19.41 -0.81
C PHE A 270 -7.35 -19.37 -2.09
N SER A 271 -6.74 -20.48 -2.46
CA SER A 271 -5.93 -20.57 -3.68
C SER A 271 -6.81 -20.34 -4.92
N ALA A 272 -6.50 -19.28 -5.68
CA ALA A 272 -7.13 -18.94 -6.96
C ALA A 272 -8.69 -18.92 -6.91
N ILE A 273 -9.28 -18.42 -5.83
CA ILE A 273 -10.73 -18.48 -5.59
C ILE A 273 -11.55 -17.86 -6.72
N GLU A 274 -11.09 -16.75 -7.30
CA GLU A 274 -11.79 -16.07 -8.39
C GLU A 274 -11.85 -16.96 -9.64
N ALA A 275 -10.76 -17.62 -10.01
CA ALA A 275 -10.72 -18.54 -11.14
C ALA A 275 -11.61 -19.77 -10.91
N ARG A 276 -11.66 -20.27 -9.66
CA ARG A 276 -12.56 -21.38 -9.29
C ARG A 276 -14.04 -21.01 -9.42
N VAL A 277 -14.40 -19.85 -8.87
CA VAL A 277 -15.80 -19.38 -8.91
C VAL A 277 -16.22 -19.05 -10.35
N LEU A 278 -15.32 -18.42 -11.12
CA LEU A 278 -15.58 -18.11 -12.53
C LEU A 278 -15.81 -19.39 -13.35
N ALA A 279 -14.93 -20.39 -13.20
CA ALA A 279 -15.07 -21.66 -13.88
C ALA A 279 -16.36 -22.40 -13.50
N TRP A 280 -16.73 -22.35 -12.21
CA TRP A 280 -17.99 -22.94 -11.75
C TRP A 280 -19.20 -22.24 -12.35
N LEU A 281 -19.22 -20.91 -12.38
CA LEU A 281 -20.32 -20.13 -12.97
C LEU A 281 -20.42 -20.32 -14.49
N ALA A 282 -19.27 -20.47 -15.18
CA ALA A 282 -19.21 -20.67 -16.62
C ALA A 282 -19.46 -22.13 -17.07
N GLY A 283 -19.44 -23.07 -16.14
CA GLY A 283 -19.51 -24.50 -16.46
C GLY A 283 -18.25 -25.06 -17.14
N GLU A 284 -17.08 -24.44 -16.88
CA GLU A 284 -15.78 -24.83 -17.47
C GLU A 284 -15.19 -26.04 -16.74
N GLU A 285 -15.71 -27.26 -17.10
CA GLU A 285 -15.35 -28.48 -16.38
C GLU A 285 -13.87 -28.80 -16.37
N TRP A 286 -13.12 -28.56 -17.45
CA TRP A 286 -11.69 -28.85 -17.46
C TRP A 286 -10.88 -28.02 -16.43
N VAL A 287 -11.31 -26.77 -16.18
CA VAL A 287 -10.73 -25.93 -15.14
C VAL A 287 -11.05 -26.46 -13.76
N LEU A 288 -12.32 -26.90 -13.57
CA LEU A 288 -12.75 -27.49 -12.29
C LEU A 288 -12.02 -28.80 -12.02
N GLU A 289 -11.81 -29.63 -13.03
CA GLU A 289 -11.04 -30.88 -12.92
C GLU A 289 -9.58 -30.63 -12.55
N GLU A 290 -8.93 -29.63 -13.19
CA GLU A 290 -7.57 -29.23 -12.84
C GLU A 290 -7.48 -28.79 -11.37
N PHE A 291 -8.49 -28.07 -10.87
CA PHE A 291 -8.56 -27.68 -9.45
C PHE A 291 -8.88 -28.82 -8.48
N ARG A 292 -9.53 -29.89 -8.92
CA ARG A 292 -9.74 -31.12 -8.14
C ARG A 292 -8.46 -31.95 -8.06
N GLY A 293 -7.59 -31.81 -9.08
CA GLY A 293 -6.30 -32.48 -9.19
C GLY A 293 -5.13 -31.66 -8.66
N ALA A 294 -4.17 -31.34 -9.53
CA ALA A 294 -2.92 -30.65 -9.16
C ALA A 294 -3.10 -29.18 -8.82
N GLY A 295 -4.19 -28.55 -9.27
CA GLY A 295 -4.48 -27.13 -9.05
C GLY A 295 -3.51 -26.16 -9.77
N LYS A 296 -2.77 -26.65 -10.75
CA LYS A 296 -1.77 -25.88 -11.51
C LYS A 296 -2.39 -25.13 -12.69
N ILE A 297 -3.44 -24.38 -12.45
CA ILE A 297 -4.25 -23.76 -13.50
C ILE A 297 -3.45 -22.85 -14.45
N TYR A 298 -2.41 -22.18 -14.00
CA TYR A 298 -1.59 -21.32 -14.87
C TYR A 298 -0.75 -22.14 -15.83
N GLU A 299 -0.21 -23.26 -15.38
CA GLU A 299 0.54 -24.21 -16.19
C GLU A 299 -0.40 -24.94 -17.17
N ALA A 300 -1.56 -25.38 -16.72
CA ALA A 300 -2.58 -26.03 -17.55
C ALA A 300 -3.10 -25.08 -18.65
N THR A 301 -3.37 -23.83 -18.32
CA THR A 301 -3.78 -22.82 -19.31
C THR A 301 -2.66 -22.53 -20.30
N ALA A 302 -1.42 -22.38 -19.85
CA ALA A 302 -0.26 -22.17 -20.72
C ALA A 302 -0.04 -23.37 -21.66
N SER A 303 -0.16 -24.59 -21.15
CA SER A 303 -0.07 -25.82 -21.94
C SER A 303 -1.06 -25.81 -23.11
N ARG A 304 -2.32 -25.45 -22.85
CA ARG A 304 -3.37 -25.32 -23.88
C ARG A 304 -3.11 -24.19 -24.86
N MET A 305 -2.63 -23.03 -24.38
CA MET A 305 -2.35 -21.86 -25.23
C MET A 305 -1.16 -22.07 -26.18
N PHE A 306 -0.12 -22.75 -25.73
CA PHE A 306 1.13 -22.90 -26.47
C PHE A 306 1.36 -24.32 -26.98
N HIS A 307 0.42 -25.24 -26.76
CA HIS A 307 0.48 -26.64 -27.21
C HIS A 307 1.75 -27.36 -26.75
N VAL A 308 2.20 -27.10 -25.53
CA VAL A 308 3.34 -27.76 -24.88
C VAL A 308 2.87 -28.62 -23.71
N PRO A 309 3.55 -29.73 -23.39
CA PRO A 309 3.17 -30.57 -22.25
C PRO A 309 3.25 -29.79 -20.94
N GLN A 310 2.24 -29.90 -20.09
CA GLN A 310 2.14 -29.16 -18.80
C GLN A 310 3.31 -29.46 -17.87
N GLU A 311 3.80 -30.69 -17.88
CA GLU A 311 4.94 -31.14 -17.09
C GLU A 311 6.26 -30.46 -17.47
N THR A 312 6.35 -29.84 -18.66
CA THR A 312 7.52 -29.07 -19.09
C THR A 312 7.50 -27.60 -18.61
N ILE A 313 6.37 -27.14 -18.08
CA ILE A 313 6.19 -25.78 -17.56
C ILE A 313 6.57 -25.74 -16.08
N VAL A 314 7.82 -26.08 -15.78
CA VAL A 314 8.37 -26.16 -14.44
C VAL A 314 9.59 -25.28 -14.30
N LYS A 315 9.80 -24.71 -13.11
CA LYS A 315 10.96 -23.84 -12.82
C LYS A 315 12.27 -24.54 -13.15
N GLY A 316 13.10 -23.88 -13.96
CA GLY A 316 14.38 -24.44 -14.45
C GLY A 316 14.31 -25.03 -15.87
N TYR A 317 13.14 -25.12 -16.49
CA TYR A 317 12.96 -25.57 -17.87
C TYR A 317 12.62 -24.39 -18.81
N PRO A 318 12.96 -24.49 -20.10
CA PRO A 318 12.75 -23.39 -21.06
C PRO A 318 11.30 -22.92 -21.14
N ASN A 319 10.32 -23.83 -21.04
CA ASN A 319 8.90 -23.52 -21.15
C ASN A 319 8.32 -22.83 -19.90
N TYR A 320 9.12 -22.63 -18.83
CA TYR A 320 8.61 -22.01 -17.61
C TYR A 320 8.12 -20.56 -17.80
N GLU A 321 8.65 -19.85 -18.79
CA GLU A 321 8.20 -18.51 -19.15
C GLU A 321 6.71 -18.46 -19.54
N TYR A 322 6.17 -19.53 -20.14
CA TYR A 322 4.76 -19.63 -20.53
C TYR A 322 3.80 -19.61 -19.33
N ARG A 323 4.28 -20.04 -18.16
CA ARG A 323 3.49 -19.95 -16.93
C ARG A 323 3.02 -18.53 -16.64
N GLN A 324 3.87 -17.53 -16.88
CA GLN A 324 3.50 -16.13 -16.65
C GLN A 324 2.42 -15.68 -17.64
N LYS A 325 2.49 -16.13 -18.89
CA LYS A 325 1.48 -15.85 -19.91
C LYS A 325 0.14 -16.53 -19.56
N GLY A 326 0.19 -17.80 -19.13
CA GLY A 326 -0.99 -18.51 -18.63
C GLY A 326 -1.62 -17.83 -17.40
N LYS A 327 -0.79 -17.34 -16.48
CA LYS A 327 -1.26 -16.54 -15.33
C LYS A 327 -1.97 -15.26 -15.78
N GLN A 328 -1.42 -14.54 -16.74
CA GLN A 328 -2.04 -13.34 -17.28
C GLN A 328 -3.37 -13.66 -17.95
N ALA A 329 -3.46 -14.71 -18.75
CA ALA A 329 -4.69 -15.14 -19.40
C ALA A 329 -5.78 -15.45 -18.36
N VAL A 330 -5.49 -16.30 -17.37
CA VAL A 330 -6.46 -16.67 -16.32
C VAL A 330 -6.97 -15.44 -15.55
N LEU A 331 -6.07 -14.52 -15.20
CA LEU A 331 -6.44 -13.34 -14.41
C LEU A 331 -7.12 -12.26 -15.25
N SER A 332 -6.70 -12.00 -16.50
CA SER A 332 -7.26 -10.93 -17.31
C SER A 332 -8.57 -11.32 -17.98
N CYS A 333 -8.67 -12.52 -18.54
CA CYS A 333 -9.90 -12.97 -19.23
C CYS A 333 -11.11 -13.00 -18.29
N GLY A 334 -10.91 -13.36 -17.03
CA GLY A 334 -11.96 -13.34 -16.02
C GLY A 334 -12.57 -11.95 -15.75
N TYR A 335 -11.86 -10.89 -16.13
CA TYR A 335 -12.30 -9.49 -16.03
C TYR A 335 -12.57 -8.84 -17.39
N GLY A 336 -12.77 -9.63 -18.43
CA GLY A 336 -13.05 -9.13 -19.78
C GLY A 336 -11.80 -8.57 -20.48
N GLY A 337 -10.61 -8.94 -20.02
CA GLY A 337 -9.36 -8.60 -20.72
C GLY A 337 -9.28 -9.30 -22.07
N GLY A 338 -8.80 -8.60 -23.07
CA GLY A 338 -8.59 -9.09 -24.42
C GLY A 338 -7.33 -8.50 -25.03
N VAL A 339 -7.13 -8.74 -26.33
CA VAL A 339 -6.08 -8.08 -27.11
C VAL A 339 -6.46 -6.60 -27.21
N GLY A 340 -5.64 -5.73 -26.64
CA GLY A 340 -5.79 -4.28 -26.66
C GLY A 340 -4.59 -3.62 -27.29
#